data_2afc0b60c0b80dc9d46e0cf84227e985
#
_entry.id   2afc0b60c0b80dc9d46e0cf84227e985
#
_cell.length_a   1.000
_cell.length_b   1.000
_cell.length_c   1.000
_cell.angle_alpha   90.00
_cell.angle_beta   90.00
_cell.angle_gamma   90.00
#
_symmetry.space_group_name_H-M   'P 1'
#
loop_
_entity.id
_entity.type
_entity.pdbx_description
1 polymer ?
#
loop_
_entity_poly.entity_id
_entity_poly.type
_entity_poly.pdbx_seq_one_letter_code
_entity_poly.pdbx_strand_id
1 'polypeptide(L)'
;MTKEERRLWYDFLRDYPIKFSRQKVLGKYIVDFYSAKAKIIIELDGSQHYDKEGIAKDSERTAYLEEYGLKVLRIPNNQVNQNFRGVCEYIENEVKQSLCMNNPSGKNQ
;
A
#
# COMPACT_ATOMS: atom_id res chain seq x y z
N MET A 1 -8.33 -8.94 10.89
CA MET A 1 -7.14 -8.90 10.03
C MET A 1 -6.86 -10.29 9.48
N THR A 2 -6.55 -10.38 8.20
CA THR A 2 -6.20 -11.66 7.61
C THR A 2 -4.79 -12.09 8.06
N LYS A 3 -4.47 -13.36 7.78
CA LYS A 3 -3.15 -13.89 8.07
C LYS A 3 -2.05 -13.09 7.37
N GLU A 4 -2.29 -12.73 6.11
CA GLU A 4 -1.32 -11.99 5.32
C GLU A 4 -1.15 -10.57 5.83
N GLU A 5 -2.24 -9.90 6.19
CA GLU A 5 -2.16 -8.57 6.77
C GLU A 5 -1.38 -8.58 8.07
N ARG A 6 -1.64 -9.60 8.89
CA ARG A 6 -0.98 -9.75 10.18
C ARG A 6 0.53 -9.94 10.00
N ARG A 7 0.90 -10.79 9.04
CA ARG A 7 2.30 -11.04 8.78
C ARG A 7 3.01 -9.78 8.31
N LEU A 8 2.42 -9.07 7.36
CA LEU A 8 3.04 -7.86 6.84
C LEU A 8 3.19 -6.80 7.92
N TRP A 9 2.18 -6.69 8.78
CA TRP A 9 2.21 -5.70 9.84
C TRP A 9 3.26 -6.04 10.90
N TYR A 10 3.18 -7.22 11.50
CA TYR A 10 4.03 -7.56 12.64
C TYR A 10 5.47 -7.85 12.24
N ASP A 11 5.69 -8.39 11.05
CA ASP A 11 7.04 -8.76 10.64
C ASP A 11 7.75 -7.66 9.84
N PHE A 12 7.06 -6.60 9.47
CA PHE A 12 7.69 -5.56 8.67
C PHE A 12 7.19 -4.16 9.00
N LEU A 13 5.92 -3.85 8.75
CA LEU A 13 5.45 -2.47 8.78
C LEU A 13 5.42 -1.84 10.16
N ARG A 14 5.13 -2.63 11.18
CA ARG A 14 5.01 -2.08 12.55
C ARG A 14 6.29 -1.36 12.99
N ASP A 15 7.43 -1.95 12.67
CA ASP A 15 8.71 -1.41 13.10
C ASP A 15 9.46 -0.68 11.99
N TYR A 16 8.79 -0.46 10.86
CA TYR A 16 9.40 0.24 9.74
C TYR A 16 9.63 1.71 10.11
N PRO A 17 10.79 2.30 9.71
CA PRO A 17 11.11 3.70 10.09
C PRO A 17 10.08 4.73 9.65
N ILE A 18 9.45 4.52 8.50
CA ILE A 18 8.38 5.40 8.03
C ILE A 18 7.06 4.83 8.53
N LYS A 19 6.31 5.63 9.26
CA LYS A 19 5.11 5.16 9.94
C LYS A 19 4.00 4.73 8.99
N PHE A 20 3.47 3.54 9.23
CA PHE A 20 2.25 3.06 8.57
C PHE A 20 1.16 2.84 9.61
N SER A 21 -0.07 3.10 9.21
CA SER A 21 -1.26 2.83 10.03
C SER A 21 -2.04 1.68 9.40
N ARG A 22 -2.77 0.94 10.22
CA ARG A 22 -3.62 -0.15 9.74
C ARG A 22 -5.06 0.30 9.64
N GLN A 23 -5.79 -0.28 8.68
CA GLN A 23 -7.24 -0.09 8.58
C GLN A 23 -7.64 1.37 8.62
N LYS A 24 -7.01 2.16 7.76
CA LYS A 24 -7.26 3.60 7.74
C LYS A 24 -8.49 3.92 6.90
N VAL A 25 -9.35 4.79 7.42
CA VAL A 25 -10.50 5.27 6.67
C VAL A 25 -10.09 6.51 5.88
N LEU A 26 -10.27 6.45 4.57
CA LEU A 26 -9.98 7.56 3.67
C LEU A 26 -11.22 7.82 2.84
N GLY A 27 -11.94 8.89 3.22
CA GLY A 27 -13.23 9.15 2.61
C GLY A 27 -14.20 8.03 2.92
N LYS A 28 -14.76 7.42 1.88
CA LYS A 28 -15.69 6.30 2.05
C LYS A 28 -15.02 4.94 2.00
N TYR A 29 -13.69 4.92 1.87
CA TYR A 29 -12.96 3.66 1.73
C TYR A 29 -12.13 3.37 2.97
N ILE A 30 -11.95 2.07 3.22
CA ILE A 30 -11.05 1.61 4.27
C ILE A 30 -9.90 0.91 3.56
N VAL A 31 -8.68 1.34 3.86
CA VAL A 31 -7.49 0.77 3.24
C VAL A 31 -6.72 -0.07 4.26
N ASP A 32 -6.02 -1.09 3.78
CA ASP A 32 -5.33 -2.01 4.68
C ASP A 32 -4.19 -1.32 5.43
N PHE A 33 -3.33 -0.62 4.72
CA PHE A 33 -2.21 0.11 5.32
C PHE A 33 -2.03 1.45 4.65
N TYR A 34 -1.62 2.44 5.42
CA TYR A 34 -1.51 3.81 4.94
C TYR A 34 -0.33 4.51 5.59
N SER A 35 0.46 5.21 4.78
CA SER A 35 1.52 6.08 5.27
C SER A 35 1.28 7.49 4.76
N ALA A 36 1.01 8.42 5.69
CA ALA A 36 0.80 9.81 5.32
C ALA A 36 2.10 10.44 4.81
N LYS A 37 3.22 10.09 5.42
CA LYS A 37 4.50 10.67 5.05
C LYS A 37 4.94 10.25 3.66
N ALA A 38 4.81 8.96 3.35
CA ALA A 38 5.18 8.46 2.03
C ALA A 38 4.08 8.66 1.00
N LYS A 39 2.86 8.96 1.45
CA LYS A 39 1.68 9.08 0.60
C LYS A 39 1.42 7.79 -0.16
N ILE A 40 1.50 6.68 0.56
CA ILE A 40 1.34 5.35 -0.01
C ILE A 40 0.23 4.61 0.72
N ILE A 41 -0.55 3.89 -0.07
CA ILE A 41 -1.54 2.95 0.43
C ILE A 41 -1.11 1.56 -0.01
N ILE A 42 -1.21 0.58 0.90
CA ILE A 42 -0.94 -0.81 0.56
C ILE A 42 -2.23 -1.60 0.70
N GLU A 43 -2.59 -2.34 -0.34
CA GLU A 43 -3.78 -3.17 -0.37
C GLU A 43 -3.36 -4.60 -0.66
N LEU A 44 -3.78 -5.54 0.19
CA LEU A 44 -3.51 -6.96 -0.03
C LEU A 44 -4.71 -7.59 -0.73
N ASP A 45 -4.45 -8.21 -1.86
CA ASP A 45 -5.51 -8.81 -2.66
C ASP A 45 -5.55 -10.32 -2.47
N GLY A 46 -6.71 -10.81 -2.06
CA GLY A 46 -6.93 -12.25 -1.96
C GLY A 46 -7.36 -12.82 -3.30
N SER A 47 -7.98 -14.00 -3.26
CA SER A 47 -8.57 -14.59 -4.45
C SER A 47 -9.74 -13.73 -4.88
N GLN A 48 -9.62 -13.12 -6.02
CA GLN A 48 -10.64 -12.19 -6.50
C GLN A 48 -11.40 -12.73 -7.68
N HIS A 49 -12.65 -12.35 -7.74
CA HIS A 49 -13.43 -12.53 -8.93
C HIS A 49 -13.27 -11.28 -9.76
N TYR A 50 -12.65 -11.41 -10.90
CA TYR A 50 -12.41 -10.28 -11.77
C TYR A 50 -13.50 -10.11 -12.79
N ASP A 51 -14.75 -9.97 -12.33
CA ASP A 51 -15.84 -9.67 -13.23
C ASP A 51 -15.84 -8.17 -13.54
N LYS A 52 -16.68 -7.78 -14.51
CA LYS A 52 -16.70 -6.38 -14.94
C LYS A 52 -17.06 -5.43 -13.83
N GLU A 53 -17.99 -5.82 -12.97
CA GLU A 53 -18.43 -4.96 -11.89
C GLU A 53 -17.32 -4.77 -10.85
N GLY A 54 -16.65 -5.86 -10.51
CA GLY A 54 -15.54 -5.79 -9.55
C GLY A 54 -14.39 -4.93 -10.05
N ILE A 55 -14.06 -5.09 -11.34
CA ILE A 55 -12.99 -4.30 -11.96
C ILE A 55 -13.35 -2.82 -11.97
N ALA A 56 -14.60 -2.49 -12.30
CA ALA A 56 -15.05 -1.11 -12.36
C ALA A 56 -14.99 -0.45 -10.99
N LYS A 57 -15.44 -1.14 -9.95
CA LYS A 57 -15.41 -0.61 -8.59
C LYS A 57 -13.98 -0.40 -8.12
N ASP A 58 -13.11 -1.32 -8.46
CA ASP A 58 -11.72 -1.25 -8.09
C ASP A 58 -11.02 -0.08 -8.76
N SER A 59 -11.31 0.14 -10.04
CA SER A 59 -10.75 1.27 -10.77
C SER A 59 -11.23 2.60 -10.21
N GLU A 60 -12.51 2.68 -9.86
CA GLU A 60 -13.09 3.89 -9.28
C GLU A 60 -12.43 4.21 -7.95
N ARG A 61 -12.25 3.18 -7.11
CA ARG A 61 -11.61 3.34 -5.82
C ARG A 61 -10.18 3.83 -5.98
N THR A 62 -9.42 3.22 -6.88
CA THR A 62 -8.03 3.61 -7.11
C THR A 62 -7.94 5.04 -7.61
N ALA A 63 -8.80 5.42 -8.56
CA ALA A 63 -8.82 6.78 -9.08
C ALA A 63 -9.13 7.79 -7.98
N TYR A 64 -10.09 7.47 -7.11
CA TYR A 64 -10.45 8.33 -6.00
C TYR A 64 -9.25 8.58 -5.08
N LEU A 65 -8.56 7.50 -4.73
CA LEU A 65 -7.42 7.61 -3.82
C LEU A 65 -6.25 8.35 -4.47
N GLU A 66 -6.04 8.15 -5.76
CA GLU A 66 -4.95 8.81 -6.46
C GLU A 66 -5.17 10.30 -6.63
N GLU A 67 -6.42 10.75 -6.59
CA GLU A 67 -6.72 12.18 -6.65
C GLU A 67 -6.13 12.93 -5.46
N TYR A 68 -5.91 12.24 -4.36
CA TYR A 68 -5.30 12.84 -3.17
C TYR A 68 -3.78 12.76 -3.19
N GLY A 69 -3.21 12.38 -4.32
CA GLY A 69 -1.76 12.26 -4.43
C GLY A 69 -1.22 11.01 -3.77
N LEU A 70 -2.09 10.03 -3.53
CA LEU A 70 -1.69 8.80 -2.87
C LEU A 70 -1.39 7.72 -3.90
N LYS A 71 -0.31 6.99 -3.68
CA LYS A 71 0.06 5.88 -4.55
C LYS A 71 -0.48 4.59 -3.96
N VAL A 72 -1.18 3.82 -4.76
CA VAL A 72 -1.78 2.57 -4.30
C VAL A 72 -0.92 1.39 -4.75
N LEU A 73 -0.40 0.64 -3.78
CA LEU A 73 0.38 -0.57 -4.05
C LEU A 73 -0.53 -1.76 -3.80
N ARG A 74 -0.72 -2.58 -4.83
CA ARG A 74 -1.53 -3.78 -4.71
C ARG A 74 -0.63 -5.00 -4.69
N ILE A 75 -0.74 -5.78 -3.63
CA ILE A 75 0.13 -6.92 -3.42
C ILE A 75 -0.73 -8.16 -3.25
N PRO A 76 -0.59 -9.16 -4.14
CA PRO A 76 -1.36 -10.39 -3.99
C PRO A 76 -0.99 -11.12 -2.70
N ASN A 77 -1.98 -11.69 -2.03
CA ASN A 77 -1.74 -12.42 -0.79
C ASN A 77 -0.72 -13.56 -0.99
N ASN A 78 -0.74 -14.22 -2.14
CA ASN A 78 0.20 -15.30 -2.36
C ASN A 78 1.64 -14.82 -2.40
N GLN A 79 1.88 -13.58 -2.77
CA GLN A 79 3.24 -13.03 -2.72
C GLN A 79 3.69 -12.84 -1.28
N VAL A 80 2.79 -12.42 -0.40
CA VAL A 80 3.11 -12.30 1.02
C VAL A 80 3.50 -13.67 1.58
N ASN A 81 2.80 -14.71 1.15
CA ASN A 81 3.06 -16.06 1.65
C ASN A 81 4.28 -16.71 1.02
N GLN A 82 4.54 -16.46 -0.25
CA GLN A 82 5.59 -17.17 -0.99
C GLN A 82 6.86 -16.37 -1.22
N ASN A 83 6.78 -15.05 -1.15
CA ASN A 83 7.92 -14.19 -1.45
C ASN A 83 7.90 -12.95 -0.56
N PHE A 84 7.84 -13.19 0.74
CA PHE A 84 7.70 -12.11 1.71
C PHE A 84 8.85 -11.10 1.60
N ARG A 85 10.08 -11.60 1.43
CA ARG A 85 11.24 -10.73 1.30
C ARG A 85 11.11 -9.81 0.10
N GLY A 86 10.65 -10.35 -1.03
CA GLY A 86 10.44 -9.55 -2.23
C GLY A 86 9.37 -8.50 -2.03
N VAL A 87 8.31 -8.84 -1.29
CA VAL A 87 7.26 -7.88 -0.96
C VAL A 87 7.83 -6.73 -0.13
N CYS A 88 8.63 -7.05 0.88
CA CYS A 88 9.23 -6.01 1.72
C CYS A 88 10.15 -5.10 0.91
N GLU A 89 10.95 -5.68 0.03
CA GLU A 89 11.84 -4.90 -0.84
C GLU A 89 11.05 -4.00 -1.78
N TYR A 90 9.97 -4.52 -2.32
CA TYR A 90 9.10 -3.75 -3.20
C TYR A 90 8.54 -2.53 -2.48
N ILE A 91 8.00 -2.74 -1.27
CA ILE A 91 7.44 -1.66 -0.48
C ILE A 91 8.52 -0.63 -0.14
N GLU A 92 9.68 -1.11 0.27
CA GLU A 92 10.78 -0.22 0.62
C GLU A 92 11.21 0.65 -0.55
N ASN A 93 11.32 0.06 -1.74
CA ASN A 93 11.69 0.82 -2.92
C ASN A 93 10.64 1.87 -3.27
N GLU A 94 9.37 1.52 -3.17
CA GLU A 94 8.29 2.46 -3.45
C GLU A 94 8.26 3.59 -2.43
N VAL A 95 8.51 3.29 -1.17
CA VAL A 95 8.57 4.32 -0.13
C VAL A 95 9.72 5.28 -0.42
N LYS A 96 10.89 4.76 -0.77
CA LYS A 96 12.04 5.60 -1.06
C LYS A 96 11.78 6.50 -2.25
N GLN A 97 11.17 5.97 -3.29
CA GLN A 97 10.83 6.78 -4.47
C GLN A 97 9.82 7.87 -4.11
N SER A 98 8.81 7.52 -3.33
CA SER A 98 7.78 8.49 -2.95
C SER A 98 8.35 9.60 -2.09
N LEU A 99 9.22 9.28 -1.16
CA LEU A 99 9.84 10.29 -0.32
C LEU A 99 10.73 11.22 -1.14
N CYS A 100 11.42 10.67 -2.11
CA CYS A 100 12.26 11.45 -2.99
C CYS A 100 11.43 12.43 -3.82
N MET A 101 10.30 11.98 -4.33
CA MET A 101 9.41 12.82 -5.14
C MET A 101 8.68 13.86 -4.32
N ASN A 102 8.38 13.54 -3.05
CA ASN A 102 7.63 14.43 -2.18
C ASN A 102 8.52 15.42 -1.44
N ASN A 103 9.81 15.36 -1.66
CA ASN A 103 10.78 16.25 -1.02
C ASN A 103 11.74 16.80 -2.05
N PRO A 104 11.26 17.72 -2.92
CA PRO A 104 12.09 18.25 -4.01
C PRO A 104 13.35 18.97 -3.52
N SER A 105 13.32 19.53 -2.33
CA SER A 105 14.50 20.23 -1.81
C SER A 105 15.60 19.25 -1.41
N GLY A 106 15.27 18.00 -1.30
CA GLY A 106 16.26 16.98 -0.95
C GLY A 106 17.13 16.59 -2.11
N LYS A 107 17.01 17.34 -3.15
CA LYS A 107 17.76 17.03 -4.27
C LYS A 107 19.11 17.56 -4.28
N ASN A 108 19.11 17.76 -3.90
CA ASN A 108 19.98 17.98 -3.88
C ASN A 108 20.77 17.67 -3.67
N GLN A 109 20.54 17.54 -3.69
CA GLN A 109 21.02 17.12 -3.36
C GLN A 109 21.46 16.52 -3.59
#